data_9f7e98d9e8926b4e13970988ba0e8afb
#
_entry.id   9f7e98d9e8926b4e13970988ba0e8afb
#
_cell.length_a   1.000
_cell.length_b   1.000
_cell.length_c   1.000
_cell.angle_alpha   90.00
_cell.angle_beta   90.00
_cell.angle_gamma   90.00
#
_symmetry.space_group_name_H-M   'P 1'
#
loop_
_entity.id
_entity.type
_entity.pdbx_description
1 polymer ?
#
loop_
_entity_poly.entity_id
_entity_poly.type
_entity_poly.pdbx_seq_one_letter_code
_entity_poly.pdbx_strand_id
1 'polypeptide(L)'
;MLDGILKKLFGDKSQKDLKELSPIINETAAEFVKVQQFSDDELREQTLVFKEEIKSSYQHVTEEIQQLKQQATSSELSIQDKEALFEQVEKLEKDENELIEQKLLEIMPQAFAVVKETARRLTENGQLKVKANELDKKLASKGDFIEINGESAVYKNSWDAAGSEITWSMIHYDVQLMGGAALHKGKIAEMMTGEGKTLVATLPVYLNALVGKGVHVVTVNDYLARRDAEWMGPLYQFHGPVSYTHLRAHETRFY
;
A
#
# COMPACT_ATOMS: atom_id res chain seq x y z
N MET A 1 23.79 -29.92 -18.78
CA MET A 1 24.23 -30.78 -17.67
C MET A 1 24.59 -29.98 -16.41
N LEU A 2 25.32 -28.87 -16.50
CA LEU A 2 25.64 -28.01 -15.32
C LEU A 2 24.40 -27.44 -14.64
N ASP A 3 23.38 -27.00 -15.39
CA ASP A 3 22.13 -26.45 -14.84
C ASP A 3 21.36 -27.46 -13.97
N GLY A 4 21.37 -28.74 -14.32
CA GLY A 4 20.71 -29.77 -13.53
C GLY A 4 21.43 -30.09 -12.21
N ILE A 5 22.76 -29.91 -12.17
CA ILE A 5 23.56 -30.12 -10.96
C ILE A 5 23.47 -28.91 -10.04
N LEU A 6 23.46 -27.70 -10.58
CA LEU A 6 23.24 -26.45 -9.83
C LEU A 6 21.84 -26.41 -9.21
N LYS A 7 20.78 -26.80 -9.93
CA LYS A 7 19.42 -26.93 -9.36
C LYS A 7 19.34 -27.97 -8.24
N LYS A 8 20.10 -29.08 -8.31
CA LYS A 8 20.15 -30.08 -7.26
C LYS A 8 20.91 -29.65 -6.00
N LEU A 9 21.93 -28.79 -6.14
CA LEU A 9 22.77 -28.34 -5.04
C LEU A 9 22.23 -27.09 -4.35
N PHE A 10 21.58 -26.17 -5.10
CA PHE A 10 21.13 -24.87 -4.57
C PHE A 10 19.60 -24.74 -4.45
N GLY A 11 18.85 -25.74 -4.87
CA GLY A 11 17.38 -25.70 -4.94
C GLY A 11 16.90 -24.70 -6.00
N ASP A 12 15.63 -24.76 -6.34
CA ASP A 12 15.00 -23.75 -7.19
C ASP A 12 14.73 -22.52 -6.33
N LYS A 13 15.34 -21.36 -6.68
CA LYS A 13 15.15 -20.09 -5.96
C LYS A 13 13.67 -19.77 -5.83
N SER A 14 12.89 -20.02 -6.88
CA SER A 14 11.44 -19.85 -6.89
C SER A 14 10.75 -20.69 -5.81
N GLN A 15 11.17 -21.95 -5.59
CA GLN A 15 10.59 -22.77 -4.53
C GLN A 15 10.96 -22.29 -3.12
N LYS A 16 12.14 -21.71 -2.93
CA LYS A 16 12.52 -21.08 -1.66
C LYS A 16 11.67 -19.85 -1.39
N ASP A 17 11.52 -18.99 -2.40
CA ASP A 17 10.70 -17.77 -2.30
C ASP A 17 9.22 -18.12 -2.04
N LEU A 18 8.67 -19.14 -2.70
CA LEU A 18 7.32 -19.64 -2.43
C LEU A 18 7.15 -20.13 -0.98
N LYS A 19 8.14 -20.87 -0.45
CA LYS A 19 8.12 -21.33 0.96
C LYS A 19 8.19 -20.17 1.94
N GLU A 20 8.94 -19.12 1.63
CA GLU A 20 9.03 -17.91 2.44
C GLU A 20 7.72 -17.11 2.45
N LEU A 21 7.00 -17.07 1.33
CA LEU A 21 5.76 -16.32 1.17
C LEU A 21 4.52 -17.09 1.64
N SER A 22 4.55 -18.42 1.63
CA SER A 22 3.40 -19.25 2.00
C SER A 22 2.81 -18.94 3.39
N PRO A 23 3.59 -18.71 4.46
CA PRO A 23 3.04 -18.32 5.75
C PRO A 23 2.19 -17.04 5.68
N ILE A 24 2.68 -16.02 4.95
CA ILE A 24 1.97 -14.74 4.77
C ILE A 24 0.58 -14.97 4.14
N ILE A 25 0.51 -15.88 3.14
CA ILE A 25 -0.77 -16.18 2.48
C ILE A 25 -1.73 -16.90 3.42
N ASN A 26 -1.23 -17.85 4.21
CA ASN A 26 -2.05 -18.56 5.20
C ASN A 26 -2.57 -17.60 6.28
N GLU A 27 -1.72 -16.70 6.76
CA GLU A 27 -2.11 -15.66 7.72
C GLU A 27 -3.12 -14.68 7.09
N THR A 28 -2.89 -14.25 5.85
CA THR A 28 -3.85 -13.41 5.10
C THR A 28 -5.21 -14.11 4.97
N ALA A 29 -5.23 -15.41 4.70
CA ALA A 29 -6.48 -16.16 4.62
C ALA A 29 -7.22 -16.22 5.98
N ALA A 30 -6.49 -16.37 7.08
CA ALA A 30 -7.06 -16.34 8.43
C ALA A 30 -7.61 -14.95 8.79
N GLU A 31 -6.88 -13.88 8.46
CA GLU A 31 -7.33 -12.50 8.66
C GLU A 31 -8.52 -12.17 7.76
N PHE A 32 -8.54 -12.69 6.53
CA PHE A 32 -9.65 -12.49 5.60
C PHE A 32 -10.99 -12.99 6.16
N VAL A 33 -10.99 -14.13 6.86
CA VAL A 33 -12.20 -14.63 7.53
C VAL A 33 -12.69 -13.68 8.63
N LYS A 34 -11.77 -13.01 9.33
CA LYS A 34 -12.11 -12.04 10.37
C LYS A 34 -12.72 -10.76 9.78
N VAL A 35 -12.08 -10.18 8.78
CA VAL A 35 -12.53 -8.91 8.17
C VAL A 35 -13.85 -9.06 7.40
N GLN A 36 -14.23 -10.28 6.98
CA GLN A 36 -15.55 -10.54 6.42
C GLN A 36 -16.71 -10.26 7.38
N GLN A 37 -16.45 -10.29 8.70
CA GLN A 37 -17.45 -10.01 9.73
C GLN A 37 -17.61 -8.51 10.01
N PHE A 38 -16.72 -7.67 9.51
CA PHE A 38 -16.76 -6.23 9.72
C PHE A 38 -17.89 -5.58 8.91
N SER A 39 -18.49 -4.53 9.45
CA SER A 39 -19.26 -3.57 8.65
C SER A 39 -18.35 -2.84 7.67
N ASP A 40 -18.93 -2.11 6.70
CA ASP A 40 -18.12 -1.32 5.76
C ASP A 40 -17.36 -0.18 6.47
N ASP A 41 -17.92 0.39 7.53
CA ASP A 41 -17.26 1.39 8.36
C ASP A 41 -16.06 0.79 9.12
N GLU A 42 -16.23 -0.35 9.78
CA GLU A 42 -15.16 -1.05 10.50
C GLU A 42 -14.04 -1.48 9.54
N LEU A 43 -14.39 -1.94 8.32
CA LEU A 43 -13.40 -2.30 7.30
C LEU A 43 -12.57 -1.08 6.89
N ARG A 44 -13.21 0.08 6.70
CA ARG A 44 -12.52 1.33 6.36
C ARG A 44 -11.64 1.83 7.50
N GLU A 45 -12.12 1.71 8.74
CA GLU A 45 -11.41 2.15 9.94
C GLU A 45 -10.11 1.38 10.19
N GLN A 46 -9.97 0.15 9.67
CA GLN A 46 -8.72 -0.61 9.78
C GLN A 46 -7.51 0.17 9.29
N THR A 47 -7.67 1.02 8.29
CA THR A 47 -6.59 1.89 7.79
C THR A 47 -6.06 2.83 8.88
N LEU A 48 -6.93 3.36 9.73
CA LEU A 48 -6.52 4.24 10.83
C LEU A 48 -5.81 3.45 11.93
N VAL A 49 -6.30 2.24 12.22
CA VAL A 49 -5.67 1.34 13.18
C VAL A 49 -4.24 1.01 12.75
N PHE A 50 -4.05 0.59 11.51
CA PHE A 50 -2.72 0.29 10.97
C PHE A 50 -1.77 1.49 11.00
N LYS A 51 -2.27 2.67 10.64
CA LYS A 51 -1.46 3.90 10.69
C LYS A 51 -0.98 4.22 12.11
N GLU A 52 -1.85 4.05 13.10
CA GLU A 52 -1.49 4.29 14.49
C GLU A 52 -0.50 3.25 15.00
N GLU A 53 -0.68 1.97 14.67
CA GLU A 53 0.27 0.91 15.01
C GLU A 53 1.65 1.17 14.42
N ILE A 54 1.71 1.53 13.13
CA ILE A 54 2.98 1.87 12.46
C ILE A 54 3.62 3.06 13.16
N LYS A 55 2.87 4.16 13.35
CA LYS A 55 3.38 5.38 13.98
C LYS A 55 3.91 5.10 15.38
N SER A 56 3.18 4.35 16.18
CA SER A 56 3.57 4.01 17.56
C SER A 56 4.88 3.20 17.62
N SER A 57 5.19 2.41 16.57
CA SER A 57 6.39 1.59 16.55
C SER A 57 7.69 2.40 16.44
N TYR A 58 7.68 3.56 15.83
CA TYR A 58 8.89 4.36 15.57
C TYR A 58 8.83 5.80 16.11
N GLN A 59 7.71 6.23 16.70
CA GLN A 59 7.52 7.62 17.14
C GLN A 59 8.63 8.10 18.08
N HIS A 60 9.08 7.24 19.02
CA HIS A 60 10.14 7.57 19.96
C HIS A 60 11.47 7.90 19.26
N VAL A 61 11.79 7.19 18.17
CA VAL A 61 13.00 7.46 17.35
C VAL A 61 12.84 8.80 16.60
N THR A 62 11.67 9.06 16.04
CA THR A 62 11.37 10.35 15.37
C THR A 62 11.54 11.53 16.33
N GLU A 63 11.06 11.39 17.58
CA GLU A 63 11.21 12.43 18.62
C GLU A 63 12.68 12.67 18.97
N GLU A 64 13.48 11.62 19.09
CA GLU A 64 14.92 11.71 19.33
C GLU A 64 15.65 12.39 18.17
N ILE A 65 15.33 12.01 16.92
CA ILE A 65 15.86 12.67 15.71
C ILE A 65 15.56 14.17 15.72
N GLN A 66 14.34 14.55 16.06
CA GLN A 66 13.95 15.96 16.13
C GLN A 66 14.74 16.74 17.19
N GLN A 67 14.95 16.14 18.36
CA GLN A 67 15.75 16.73 19.42
C GLN A 67 17.21 16.95 18.99
N LEU A 68 17.84 15.95 18.38
CA LEU A 68 19.21 16.08 17.88
C LEU A 68 19.33 17.12 16.77
N LYS A 69 18.39 17.15 15.82
CA LYS A 69 18.33 18.18 14.78
C LYS A 69 18.17 19.58 15.38
N GLN A 70 17.36 19.74 16.42
CA GLN A 70 17.21 21.03 17.11
C GLN A 70 18.49 21.43 17.84
N GLN A 71 19.18 20.51 18.51
CA GLN A 71 20.47 20.77 19.15
C GLN A 71 21.52 21.20 18.12
N ALA A 72 21.58 20.57 16.95
CA ALA A 72 22.51 20.90 15.88
C ALA A 72 22.32 22.32 15.30
N THR A 73 21.14 22.95 15.50
CA THR A 73 20.91 24.34 15.08
C THR A 73 21.52 25.38 16.02
N SER A 74 22.01 24.99 17.22
CA SER A 74 22.64 25.91 18.16
C SER A 74 23.86 26.59 17.56
N SER A 75 24.00 27.90 17.78
CA SER A 75 25.16 28.70 17.36
C SER A 75 26.39 28.47 18.21
N GLU A 76 26.23 27.86 19.40
CA GLU A 76 27.30 27.65 20.36
C GLU A 76 28.12 26.37 20.09
N LEU A 77 27.64 25.46 19.24
CA LEU A 77 28.31 24.20 18.92
C LEU A 77 29.40 24.40 17.87
N SER A 78 30.53 23.73 18.05
CA SER A 78 31.59 23.64 17.04
C SER A 78 31.09 22.87 15.81
N ILE A 79 31.79 23.02 14.67
CA ILE A 79 31.48 22.27 13.45
C ILE A 79 31.60 20.77 13.69
N GLN A 80 32.61 20.32 14.42
CA GLN A 80 32.82 18.91 14.76
C GLN A 80 31.69 18.33 15.60
N ASP A 81 31.19 19.11 16.58
CA ASP A 81 30.05 18.65 17.42
C ASP A 81 28.77 18.52 16.57
N LYS A 82 28.55 19.45 15.62
CA LYS A 82 27.41 19.37 14.70
C LYS A 82 27.50 18.16 13.78
N GLU A 83 28.69 17.87 13.23
CA GLU A 83 28.93 16.67 12.42
C GLU A 83 28.62 15.39 13.22
N ALA A 84 29.08 15.29 14.45
CA ALA A 84 28.79 14.15 15.31
C ALA A 84 27.26 13.98 15.59
N LEU A 85 26.53 15.07 15.76
CA LEU A 85 25.06 15.01 15.92
C LEU A 85 24.38 14.53 14.62
N PHE A 86 24.82 14.99 13.45
CA PHE A 86 24.26 14.54 12.17
C PHE A 86 24.58 13.06 11.87
N GLU A 87 25.76 12.55 12.26
CA GLU A 87 26.05 11.11 12.17
C GLU A 87 25.09 10.28 13.05
N GLN A 88 24.76 10.77 14.26
CA GLN A 88 23.76 10.11 15.11
C GLN A 88 22.37 10.15 14.46
N VAL A 89 21.96 11.29 13.88
CA VAL A 89 20.70 11.40 13.17
C VAL A 89 20.62 10.41 12.01
N GLU A 90 21.66 10.27 11.17
CA GLU A 90 21.67 9.29 10.08
C GLU A 90 21.51 7.85 10.57
N LYS A 91 22.10 7.51 11.72
CA LYS A 91 21.92 6.19 12.32
C LYS A 91 20.48 5.97 12.76
N LEU A 92 19.92 6.94 13.48
CA LEU A 92 18.52 6.85 13.94
C LEU A 92 17.52 6.83 12.78
N GLU A 93 17.77 7.54 11.69
CA GLU A 93 16.93 7.48 10.47
C GLU A 93 16.96 6.07 9.84
N LYS A 94 18.06 5.35 9.94
CA LYS A 94 18.11 3.94 9.50
C LYS A 94 17.34 3.04 10.46
N ASP A 95 17.52 3.23 11.78
CA ASP A 95 16.79 2.48 12.79
C ASP A 95 15.26 2.72 12.67
N GLU A 96 14.83 3.97 12.42
CA GLU A 96 13.43 4.32 12.14
C GLU A 96 12.87 3.54 10.93
N ASN A 97 13.63 3.51 9.83
CA ASN A 97 13.20 2.78 8.63
C ASN A 97 13.13 1.26 8.86
N GLU A 98 14.04 0.69 9.64
CA GLU A 98 14.00 -0.73 10.01
C GLU A 98 12.77 -1.06 10.86
N LEU A 99 12.40 -0.20 11.83
CA LEU A 99 11.19 -0.37 12.66
C LEU A 99 9.92 -0.28 11.80
N ILE A 100 9.87 0.67 10.87
CA ILE A 100 8.76 0.79 9.92
C ILE A 100 8.62 -0.49 9.08
N GLU A 101 9.72 -0.96 8.50
CA GLU A 101 9.72 -2.15 7.66
C GLU A 101 9.27 -3.40 8.43
N GLN A 102 9.79 -3.59 9.65
CA GLN A 102 9.36 -4.68 10.53
C GLN A 102 7.87 -4.61 10.83
N LYS A 103 7.33 -3.42 11.15
CA LYS A 103 5.90 -3.25 11.41
C LYS A 103 5.05 -3.49 10.15
N LEU A 104 5.49 -3.05 8.98
CA LEU A 104 4.80 -3.32 7.72
C LEU A 104 4.75 -4.82 7.41
N LEU A 105 5.83 -5.57 7.65
CA LEU A 105 5.85 -7.03 7.50
C LEU A 105 4.89 -7.71 8.48
N GLU A 106 4.79 -7.23 9.71
CA GLU A 106 3.88 -7.77 10.74
C GLU A 106 2.40 -7.58 10.36
N ILE A 107 2.02 -6.38 9.89
CA ILE A 107 0.62 -6.06 9.57
C ILE A 107 0.24 -6.44 8.13
N MET A 108 1.18 -6.89 7.30
CA MET A 108 0.93 -7.21 5.89
C MET A 108 -0.24 -8.18 5.69
N PRO A 109 -0.38 -9.29 6.45
CA PRO A 109 -1.50 -10.22 6.29
C PRO A 109 -2.86 -9.53 6.51
N GLN A 110 -2.98 -8.70 7.54
CA GLN A 110 -4.20 -7.96 7.87
C GLN A 110 -4.50 -6.91 6.80
N ALA A 111 -3.50 -6.13 6.39
CA ALA A 111 -3.63 -5.10 5.37
C ALA A 111 -4.07 -5.69 4.01
N PHE A 112 -3.48 -6.82 3.61
CA PHE A 112 -3.87 -7.52 2.39
C PHE A 112 -5.28 -8.10 2.47
N ALA A 113 -5.67 -8.64 3.64
CA ALA A 113 -7.03 -9.12 3.87
C ALA A 113 -8.07 -8.00 3.74
N VAL A 114 -7.78 -6.81 4.28
CA VAL A 114 -8.64 -5.62 4.17
C VAL A 114 -8.82 -5.19 2.72
N VAL A 115 -7.74 -5.10 1.94
CA VAL A 115 -7.81 -4.74 0.51
C VAL A 115 -8.57 -5.80 -0.30
N LYS A 116 -8.31 -7.09 -0.04
CA LYS A 116 -9.02 -8.21 -0.68
C LYS A 116 -10.51 -8.19 -0.37
N GLU A 117 -10.90 -7.92 0.87
CA GLU A 117 -12.30 -7.84 1.30
C GLU A 117 -13.01 -6.65 0.67
N THR A 118 -12.36 -5.49 0.58
CA THR A 118 -12.90 -4.33 -0.12
C THR A 118 -13.16 -4.64 -1.60
N ALA A 119 -12.21 -5.28 -2.28
CA ALA A 119 -12.34 -5.71 -3.66
C ALA A 119 -13.49 -6.73 -3.83
N ARG A 120 -13.63 -7.68 -2.88
CA ARG A 120 -14.72 -8.66 -2.87
C ARG A 120 -16.08 -8.00 -2.73
N ARG A 121 -16.24 -7.07 -1.78
CA ARG A 121 -17.52 -6.35 -1.57
C ARG A 121 -17.90 -5.53 -2.78
N LEU A 122 -16.96 -4.82 -3.40
CA LEU A 122 -17.22 -4.12 -4.66
C LEU A 122 -17.71 -5.08 -5.75
N THR A 123 -17.13 -6.28 -5.85
CA THR A 123 -17.51 -7.30 -6.85
C THR A 123 -18.88 -7.91 -6.55
N GLU A 124 -19.09 -8.38 -5.32
CA GLU A 124 -20.23 -9.22 -4.97
C GLU A 124 -21.46 -8.42 -4.50
N ASN A 125 -21.24 -7.34 -3.73
CA ASN A 125 -22.33 -6.51 -3.21
C ASN A 125 -22.67 -5.35 -4.16
N GLY A 126 -21.80 -5.05 -5.15
CA GLY A 126 -21.96 -3.96 -6.10
C GLY A 126 -21.77 -2.56 -5.52
N GLN A 127 -21.55 -2.43 -4.22
CA GLN A 127 -21.34 -1.16 -3.52
C GLN A 127 -20.79 -1.37 -2.11
N LEU A 128 -20.21 -0.28 -1.56
CA LEU A 128 -19.86 -0.15 -0.14
C LEU A 128 -20.58 1.06 0.44
N LYS A 129 -21.14 0.92 1.65
CA LYS A 129 -21.90 2.00 2.30
C LYS A 129 -21.31 2.32 3.66
N VAL A 130 -20.87 3.55 3.83
CA VAL A 130 -20.21 4.04 5.04
C VAL A 130 -20.82 5.35 5.52
N LYS A 131 -20.53 5.73 6.77
CA LYS A 131 -20.84 7.05 7.26
C LYS A 131 -20.01 8.08 6.52
N ALA A 132 -20.66 9.09 5.91
CA ALA A 132 -20.00 10.10 5.11
C ALA A 132 -19.09 10.99 5.96
N ASN A 133 -17.88 11.21 5.50
CA ASN A 133 -16.93 12.17 6.05
C ASN A 133 -16.63 13.29 5.04
N GLU A 134 -15.78 14.26 5.42
CA GLU A 134 -15.43 15.39 4.55
C GLU A 134 -14.67 14.97 3.29
N LEU A 135 -13.88 13.89 3.38
CA LEU A 135 -13.19 13.35 2.22
C LEU A 135 -14.19 12.76 1.22
N ASP A 136 -15.18 12.00 1.68
CA ASP A 136 -16.22 11.41 0.82
C ASP A 136 -16.98 12.50 0.05
N LYS A 137 -17.36 13.58 0.74
CA LYS A 137 -18.03 14.74 0.11
C LYS A 137 -17.17 15.40 -0.95
N LYS A 138 -15.86 15.56 -0.68
CA LYS A 138 -14.90 16.11 -1.62
C LYS A 138 -14.69 15.20 -2.83
N LEU A 139 -14.67 13.89 -2.63
CA LEU A 139 -14.52 12.91 -3.71
C LEU A 139 -15.78 12.86 -4.57
N ALA A 140 -16.97 12.86 -3.97
CA ALA A 140 -18.25 12.89 -4.67
C ALA A 140 -18.42 14.14 -5.54
N SER A 141 -17.77 15.26 -5.20
CA SER A 141 -17.77 16.45 -6.07
C SER A 141 -16.86 16.37 -7.29
N LYS A 142 -15.99 15.34 -7.37
CA LYS A 142 -14.96 15.19 -8.40
C LYS A 142 -15.12 13.96 -9.28
N GLY A 143 -15.87 12.97 -8.83
CA GLY A 143 -16.04 11.69 -9.50
C GLY A 143 -17.46 11.16 -9.35
N ASP A 144 -17.80 10.17 -10.14
CA ASP A 144 -19.11 9.54 -10.25
C ASP A 144 -19.24 8.23 -9.45
N PHE A 145 -18.14 7.75 -8.88
CA PHE A 145 -18.07 6.49 -8.14
C PHE A 145 -18.53 6.60 -6.66
N ILE A 146 -18.77 7.80 -6.15
CA ILE A 146 -19.31 8.05 -4.81
C ILE A 146 -20.59 8.88 -4.90
N GLU A 147 -21.58 8.45 -4.14
CA GLU A 147 -22.85 9.18 -3.97
C GLU A 147 -23.07 9.49 -2.48
N ILE A 148 -23.41 10.75 -2.18
CA ILE A 148 -23.73 11.17 -0.81
C ILE A 148 -25.23 11.13 -0.62
N ASN A 149 -25.69 10.28 0.30
CA ASN A 149 -27.09 10.09 0.65
C ASN A 149 -27.32 10.42 2.12
N GLY A 150 -27.60 11.69 2.42
CA GLY A 150 -27.73 12.21 3.78
C GLY A 150 -26.41 12.08 4.54
N GLU A 151 -26.40 11.27 5.61
CA GLU A 151 -25.18 10.99 6.41
C GLU A 151 -24.34 9.81 5.88
N SER A 152 -24.73 9.20 4.76
CA SER A 152 -24.03 8.06 4.19
C SER A 152 -23.32 8.41 2.90
N ALA A 153 -22.17 7.80 2.68
CA ALA A 153 -21.46 7.75 1.41
C ALA A 153 -21.58 6.33 0.83
N VAL A 154 -22.00 6.23 -0.43
CA VAL A 154 -22.11 4.98 -1.17
C VAL A 154 -21.05 4.96 -2.25
N TYR A 155 -20.11 4.05 -2.15
CA TYR A 155 -19.09 3.77 -3.15
C TYR A 155 -19.63 2.73 -4.12
N LYS A 156 -19.83 3.14 -5.38
CA LYS A 156 -20.33 2.27 -6.45
C LYS A 156 -19.21 1.37 -6.97
N ASN A 157 -19.61 0.28 -7.61
CA ASN A 157 -18.65 -0.61 -8.27
C ASN A 157 -18.42 -0.29 -9.76
N SER A 158 -19.03 0.78 -10.28
CA SER A 158 -18.81 1.25 -11.66
C SER A 158 -18.50 2.73 -11.70
N TRP A 159 -17.55 3.10 -12.59
CA TRP A 159 -17.09 4.47 -12.79
C TRP A 159 -16.38 4.61 -14.15
N ASP A 160 -16.14 5.85 -14.58
CA ASP A 160 -15.29 6.12 -15.74
C ASP A 160 -13.80 5.95 -15.39
N ALA A 161 -13.08 5.20 -16.24
CA ALA A 161 -11.63 5.07 -16.18
C ALA A 161 -11.04 5.20 -17.59
N ALA A 162 -10.22 6.22 -17.79
CA ALA A 162 -9.61 6.57 -19.08
C ALA A 162 -10.62 6.78 -20.23
N GLY A 163 -11.80 7.32 -19.91
CA GLY A 163 -12.86 7.60 -20.87
C GLY A 163 -13.72 6.38 -21.24
N SER A 164 -13.69 5.34 -20.43
CA SER A 164 -14.55 4.16 -20.58
C SER A 164 -15.19 3.81 -19.25
N GLU A 165 -16.49 3.56 -19.27
CA GLU A 165 -17.16 3.05 -18.09
C GLU A 165 -16.68 1.63 -17.80
N ILE A 166 -16.22 1.39 -16.56
CA ILE A 166 -15.81 0.08 -16.07
C ILE A 166 -16.70 -0.35 -14.91
N THR A 167 -16.87 -1.66 -14.76
CA THR A 167 -17.47 -2.25 -13.56
C THR A 167 -16.44 -3.11 -12.87
N TRP A 168 -16.22 -2.87 -11.57
CA TRP A 168 -15.30 -3.66 -10.79
C TRP A 168 -15.81 -5.09 -10.63
N SER A 169 -14.98 -6.06 -11.02
CA SER A 169 -15.30 -7.50 -10.97
C SER A 169 -14.10 -8.35 -10.52
N MET A 170 -13.13 -7.73 -9.83
CA MET A 170 -11.87 -8.38 -9.50
C MET A 170 -11.78 -8.67 -8.00
N ILE A 171 -11.31 -9.88 -7.66
CA ILE A 171 -10.98 -10.29 -6.30
C ILE A 171 -9.56 -10.89 -6.35
N HIS A 172 -8.72 -10.56 -5.36
CA HIS A 172 -7.34 -11.05 -5.32
C HIS A 172 -7.29 -12.57 -5.10
N TYR A 173 -6.58 -13.27 -5.98
CA TYR A 173 -6.21 -14.68 -5.81
C TYR A 173 -4.96 -14.83 -4.95
N ASP A 174 -4.74 -16.00 -4.39
CA ASP A 174 -3.58 -16.27 -3.52
C ASP A 174 -2.24 -16.02 -4.22
N VAL A 175 -2.13 -16.36 -5.51
CA VAL A 175 -0.94 -16.06 -6.32
C VAL A 175 -0.69 -14.55 -6.48
N GLN A 176 -1.76 -13.75 -6.46
CA GLN A 176 -1.67 -12.30 -6.51
C GLN A 176 -1.26 -11.72 -5.15
N LEU A 177 -1.72 -12.31 -4.04
CA LEU A 177 -1.23 -11.96 -2.70
C LEU A 177 0.27 -12.27 -2.57
N MET A 178 0.73 -13.42 -3.09
CA MET A 178 2.17 -13.75 -3.17
C MET A 178 2.95 -12.71 -3.97
N GLY A 179 2.41 -12.29 -5.12
CA GLY A 179 3.01 -11.25 -5.96
C GLY A 179 3.14 -9.92 -5.21
N GLY A 180 2.09 -9.51 -4.49
CA GLY A 180 2.10 -8.30 -3.66
C GLY A 180 3.15 -8.36 -2.55
N ALA A 181 3.24 -9.49 -1.84
CA ALA A 181 4.24 -9.72 -0.80
C ALA A 181 5.67 -9.73 -1.36
N ALA A 182 5.88 -10.35 -2.53
CA ALA A 182 7.17 -10.35 -3.20
C ALA A 182 7.62 -8.93 -3.58
N LEU A 183 6.71 -8.10 -4.11
CA LEU A 183 6.97 -6.71 -4.46
C LEU A 183 7.32 -5.87 -3.23
N HIS A 184 6.56 -5.99 -2.12
CA HIS A 184 6.87 -5.29 -0.88
C HIS A 184 8.26 -5.67 -0.34
N LYS A 185 8.64 -6.94 -0.44
CA LYS A 185 9.97 -7.43 -0.04
C LYS A 185 11.09 -7.08 -1.03
N GLY A 186 10.86 -6.15 -1.96
CA GLY A 186 11.86 -5.69 -2.93
C GLY A 186 12.25 -6.74 -3.98
N LYS A 187 11.43 -7.78 -4.17
CA LYS A 187 11.65 -8.82 -5.18
C LYS A 187 10.92 -8.48 -6.48
N ILE A 188 11.31 -9.11 -7.56
CA ILE A 188 10.61 -9.03 -8.86
C ILE A 188 9.54 -10.12 -8.89
N ALA A 189 8.28 -9.72 -9.07
CA ALA A 189 7.17 -10.63 -9.32
C ALA A 189 6.96 -10.77 -10.82
N GLU A 190 7.42 -11.88 -11.41
CA GLU A 190 7.16 -12.20 -12.80
C GLU A 190 5.76 -12.79 -12.94
N MET A 191 4.94 -12.15 -13.78
CA MET A 191 3.56 -12.55 -14.03
C MET A 191 3.27 -12.47 -15.53
N MET A 192 2.53 -13.44 -16.06
CA MET A 192 2.12 -13.47 -17.46
C MET A 192 1.12 -12.36 -17.79
N THR A 193 0.98 -12.06 -19.07
CA THR A 193 -0.04 -11.12 -19.54
C THR A 193 -1.43 -11.65 -19.19
N GLY A 194 -2.29 -10.78 -18.63
CA GLY A 194 -3.65 -11.17 -18.21
C GLY A 194 -3.77 -11.65 -16.76
N GLU A 195 -2.68 -11.87 -16.02
CA GLU A 195 -2.72 -12.35 -14.63
C GLU A 195 -3.03 -11.26 -13.58
N GLY A 196 -3.37 -10.06 -14.02
CA GLY A 196 -3.84 -8.99 -13.13
C GLY A 196 -2.72 -8.24 -12.42
N LYS A 197 -1.59 -7.96 -13.09
CA LYS A 197 -0.46 -7.20 -12.50
C LYS A 197 -0.89 -5.88 -11.85
N THR A 198 -1.82 -5.15 -12.47
CA THR A 198 -2.35 -3.88 -11.95
C THR A 198 -3.09 -4.09 -10.62
N LEU A 199 -3.86 -5.17 -10.51
CA LEU A 199 -4.53 -5.55 -9.26
C LEU A 199 -3.53 -5.97 -8.17
N VAL A 200 -2.48 -6.73 -8.53
CA VAL A 200 -1.41 -7.12 -7.60
C VAL A 200 -0.73 -5.89 -7.00
N ALA A 201 -0.47 -4.86 -7.80
CA ALA A 201 0.17 -3.64 -7.35
C ALA A 201 -0.63 -2.91 -6.25
N THR A 202 -1.96 -3.12 -6.17
CA THR A 202 -2.79 -2.48 -5.14
C THR A 202 -2.37 -2.87 -3.72
N LEU A 203 -1.90 -4.08 -3.54
CA LEU A 203 -1.51 -4.64 -2.24
C LEU A 203 -0.29 -3.93 -1.63
N PRO A 204 0.89 -3.93 -2.28
CA PRO A 204 2.06 -3.24 -1.73
C PRO A 204 1.89 -1.71 -1.75
N VAL A 205 1.14 -1.14 -2.69
CA VAL A 205 0.85 0.29 -2.70
C VAL A 205 0.04 0.69 -1.47
N TYR A 206 -1.04 -0.04 -1.16
CA TYR A 206 -1.82 0.22 0.05
C TYR A 206 -0.96 0.08 1.31
N LEU A 207 -0.24 -1.04 1.46
CA LEU A 207 0.58 -1.32 2.64
C LEU A 207 1.62 -0.23 2.87
N ASN A 208 2.40 0.13 1.86
CA ASN A 208 3.45 1.15 2.00
C ASN A 208 2.88 2.57 2.18
N ALA A 209 1.69 2.85 1.63
CA ALA A 209 1.02 4.14 1.80
C ALA A 209 0.57 4.40 3.25
N LEU A 210 0.39 3.35 4.07
CA LEU A 210 0.04 3.48 5.49
C LEU A 210 1.07 4.28 6.30
N VAL A 211 2.33 4.25 5.89
CA VAL A 211 3.42 5.02 6.53
C VAL A 211 3.25 6.53 6.36
N GLY A 212 2.58 6.98 5.28
CA GLY A 212 2.38 8.40 4.99
C GLY A 212 3.60 9.10 4.34
N LYS A 213 4.67 8.38 4.03
CA LYS A 213 5.88 8.93 3.35
C LYS A 213 5.74 9.00 1.82
N GLY A 214 4.58 8.58 1.27
CA GLY A 214 4.29 8.53 -0.17
C GLY A 214 4.73 7.23 -0.84
N VAL A 215 4.03 6.87 -1.94
CA VAL A 215 4.35 5.69 -2.76
C VAL A 215 4.34 6.11 -4.22
N HIS A 216 5.37 5.73 -4.96
CA HIS A 216 5.47 6.00 -6.38
C HIS A 216 5.20 4.73 -7.18
N VAL A 217 4.21 4.80 -8.09
CA VAL A 217 3.91 3.72 -9.04
C VAL A 217 4.40 4.16 -10.41
N VAL A 218 5.36 3.42 -10.95
CA VAL A 218 5.95 3.72 -12.26
C VAL A 218 5.39 2.75 -13.30
N THR A 219 4.90 3.29 -14.39
CA THR A 219 4.40 2.53 -15.55
C THR A 219 5.22 2.83 -16.79
N VAL A 220 5.03 2.04 -17.86
CA VAL A 220 5.82 2.18 -19.09
C VAL A 220 5.47 3.44 -19.90
N ASN A 221 4.28 4.02 -19.69
CA ASN A 221 3.84 5.24 -20.36
C ASN A 221 2.70 5.95 -19.59
N ASP A 222 2.43 7.20 -19.98
CA ASP A 222 1.44 8.07 -19.34
C ASP A 222 0.00 7.54 -19.46
N TYR A 223 -0.33 6.90 -20.58
CA TYR A 223 -1.65 6.31 -20.76
C TYR A 223 -1.93 5.23 -19.72
N LEU A 224 -0.97 4.32 -19.48
CA LEU A 224 -1.12 3.28 -18.46
C LEU A 224 -1.12 3.87 -17.06
N ALA A 225 -0.29 4.88 -16.79
CA ALA A 225 -0.29 5.57 -15.50
C ALA A 225 -1.67 6.14 -15.18
N ARG A 226 -2.26 6.84 -16.14
CA ARG A 226 -3.59 7.42 -15.99
C ARG A 226 -4.68 6.33 -15.86
N ARG A 227 -4.69 5.37 -16.79
CA ARG A 227 -5.68 4.28 -16.78
C ARG A 227 -5.66 3.52 -15.45
N ASP A 228 -4.48 3.10 -15.00
CA ASP A 228 -4.33 2.28 -13.79
C ASP A 228 -4.67 3.10 -12.53
N ALA A 229 -4.36 4.40 -12.52
CA ALA A 229 -4.74 5.31 -11.45
C ALA A 229 -6.27 5.49 -11.34
N GLU A 230 -6.94 5.71 -12.47
CA GLU A 230 -8.39 5.90 -12.50
C GLU A 230 -9.12 4.57 -12.24
N TRP A 231 -8.56 3.45 -12.67
CA TRP A 231 -9.15 2.13 -12.46
C TRP A 231 -9.03 1.66 -11.02
N MET A 232 -7.83 1.76 -10.40
CA MET A 232 -7.59 1.30 -9.04
C MET A 232 -7.88 2.37 -7.96
N GLY A 233 -8.02 3.61 -8.38
CA GLY A 233 -8.22 4.75 -7.48
C GLY A 233 -9.33 4.58 -6.47
N PRO A 234 -10.56 4.20 -6.87
CA PRO A 234 -11.69 4.04 -5.95
C PRO A 234 -11.44 3.02 -4.82
N LEU A 235 -10.67 1.95 -5.10
CA LEU A 235 -10.27 0.99 -4.07
C LEU A 235 -9.45 1.65 -2.94
N TYR A 236 -8.49 2.51 -3.30
CA TYR A 236 -7.70 3.23 -2.30
C TYR A 236 -8.51 4.32 -1.60
N GLN A 237 -9.36 5.02 -2.36
CA GLN A 237 -10.14 6.15 -1.88
C GLN A 237 -11.17 5.74 -0.82
N PHE A 238 -11.71 4.52 -0.92
CA PHE A 238 -12.56 3.94 0.11
C PHE A 238 -11.86 3.90 1.46
N HIS A 239 -10.58 3.59 1.51
CA HIS A 239 -9.80 3.50 2.73
C HIS A 239 -9.36 4.86 3.29
N GLY A 240 -9.82 5.96 2.72
CA GLY A 240 -9.54 7.32 3.20
C GLY A 240 -8.13 7.78 2.89
N PRO A 241 -7.44 8.47 3.82
CA PRO A 241 -6.17 9.13 3.54
C PRO A 241 -4.97 8.18 3.28
N VAL A 242 -5.21 7.03 2.67
CA VAL A 242 -4.18 6.30 1.96
C VAL A 242 -3.90 7.11 0.70
N SER A 243 -3.04 8.08 0.90
CA SER A 243 -2.36 8.83 -0.12
C SER A 243 -3.16 9.21 -1.36
N TYR A 244 -3.62 10.45 -1.41
CA TYR A 244 -3.79 11.19 -2.64
C TYR A 244 -2.48 11.84 -3.05
N THR A 245 -1.56 11.08 -3.55
CA THR A 245 -0.56 11.66 -4.43
C THR A 245 -1.21 11.72 -5.79
N HIS A 246 -1.38 12.94 -6.31
CA HIS A 246 -1.76 13.11 -7.70
C HIS A 246 -0.80 12.28 -8.55
N LEU A 247 -1.30 11.23 -9.18
CA LEU A 247 -0.60 10.57 -10.28
C LEU A 247 -0.63 11.55 -11.44
N ARG A 248 0.23 12.56 -11.40
CA ARG A 248 0.61 13.31 -12.57
C ARG A 248 1.71 12.48 -13.21
N ALA A 249 1.45 11.96 -14.40
CA ALA A 249 2.49 11.54 -15.29
C ALA A 249 3.49 12.70 -15.39
N HIS A 250 4.71 12.52 -14.88
CA HIS A 250 5.78 13.42 -15.17
C HIS A 250 6.18 13.14 -16.62
N GLU A 251 5.98 14.12 -17.51
CA GLU A 251 6.62 14.14 -18.80
C GLU A 251 8.15 14.04 -18.57
N THR A 252 8.70 12.86 -18.70
CA THR A 252 10.14 12.71 -18.91
C THR A 252 10.41 13.19 -20.34
N ARG A 253 10.70 14.48 -20.50
CA ARG A 253 11.31 14.98 -21.74
C ARG A 253 12.71 14.38 -21.79
N PHE A 254 12.87 13.38 -22.64
CA PHE A 254 14.19 13.01 -23.12
C PHE A 254 14.66 14.13 -24.06
N TYR A 255 15.70 14.84 -23.65
CA TYR A 255 16.52 15.65 -24.55
C TYR A 255 17.66 14.80 -25.10
#